data_50647839483fc4cca5765f2921458ecb
#
_entry.id   50647839483fc4cca5765f2921458ecb
#
_cell.length_a   1.000
_cell.length_b   1.000
_cell.length_c   1.000
_cell.angle_alpha   90.00
_cell.angle_beta   90.00
_cell.angle_gamma   90.00
#
_symmetry.space_group_name_H-M   'P 1'
#
loop_
_entity.id
_entity.type
_entity.pdbx_description
1 polymer ?
#
loop_
_entity_poly.entity_id
_entity_poly.type
_entity_poly.pdbx_seq_one_letter_code
_entity_poly.pdbx_strand_id
1 'polypeptide(L)'
;KKRTHKVSIPLLPIALEILEKYHFQVPKVRENTMLKYIKEAGQKAGIIGKHIVTEDRGSKITNTTYCRYELIGTHTGRRSFISNMLKRGYDSHILMRITGHTTEMAFKKYAKISSEDAAN
;
A
#
# COMPACT_ATOMS: atom_id res chain seq x y z
N LYS A 1 24.05 -11.43 -7.32
CA LYS A 1 23.88 -9.98 -7.68
C LYS A 1 22.40 -9.64 -7.54
N LYS A 2 22.02 -8.75 -6.59
CA LYS A 2 20.68 -8.16 -6.54
C LYS A 2 20.46 -7.36 -7.81
N ARG A 3 19.49 -7.72 -8.64
CA ARG A 3 19.05 -6.91 -9.77
C ARG A 3 18.37 -5.65 -9.21
N THR A 4 19.03 -4.52 -9.35
CA THR A 4 18.42 -3.21 -9.07
C THR A 4 17.56 -2.81 -10.26
N HIS A 5 16.25 -2.92 -10.12
CA HIS A 5 15.34 -2.37 -11.12
C HIS A 5 15.18 -0.86 -10.86
N LYS A 6 15.52 -0.07 -11.88
CA LYS A 6 15.23 1.37 -11.85
C LYS A 6 13.72 1.56 -12.09
N VAL A 7 13.06 2.25 -11.18
CA VAL A 7 11.65 2.61 -11.28
C VAL A 7 11.58 4.12 -11.43
N SER A 8 10.80 4.58 -12.41
CA SER A 8 10.54 6.00 -12.62
C SER A 8 9.14 6.32 -12.11
N ILE A 9 9.05 7.14 -11.07
CA ILE A 9 7.78 7.50 -10.42
C ILE A 9 7.49 8.97 -10.73
N PRO A 10 6.40 9.28 -11.44
CA PRO A 10 5.97 10.67 -11.61
C PRO A 10 5.58 11.26 -10.26
N LEU A 11 6.17 12.39 -9.91
CA LEU A 11 5.88 13.06 -8.64
C LEU A 11 4.63 13.93 -8.78
N LEU A 12 3.70 13.76 -7.84
CA LEU A 12 2.60 14.71 -7.66
C LEU A 12 3.12 16.02 -7.05
N PRO A 13 2.47 17.18 -7.31
CA PRO A 13 2.92 18.47 -6.78
C PRO A 13 3.18 18.46 -5.27
N ILE A 14 2.27 17.86 -4.49
CA ILE A 14 2.43 17.74 -3.03
C ILE A 14 3.66 16.90 -2.63
N ALA A 15 3.99 15.85 -3.39
CA ALA A 15 5.18 15.04 -3.13
C ALA A 15 6.46 15.84 -3.45
N LEU A 16 6.42 16.67 -4.49
CA LEU A 16 7.52 17.55 -4.86
C LEU A 16 7.76 18.59 -3.78
N GLU A 17 6.73 19.28 -3.28
CA GLU A 17 6.83 20.25 -2.17
C GLU A 17 7.47 19.62 -0.91
N ILE A 18 7.06 18.39 -0.57
CA ILE A 18 7.64 17.67 0.58
C ILE A 18 9.12 17.37 0.33
N LEU A 19 9.48 16.91 -0.86
CA LEU A 19 10.88 16.61 -1.19
C LEU A 19 11.74 17.88 -1.20
N GLU A 20 11.27 18.98 -1.73
CA GLU A 20 11.95 20.28 -1.73
C GLU A 20 12.18 20.79 -0.30
N LYS A 21 11.15 20.68 0.58
CA LYS A 21 11.25 21.02 2.00
C LYS A 21 12.39 20.29 2.70
N TYR A 22 12.67 19.05 2.31
CA TYR A 22 13.75 18.24 2.86
C TYR A 22 15.01 18.21 1.98
N HIS A 23 15.13 19.15 1.01
CA HIS A 23 16.27 19.24 0.08
C HIS A 23 16.56 17.90 -0.62
N PHE A 24 15.50 17.17 -0.99
CA PHE A 24 15.57 15.81 -1.59
C PHE A 24 16.31 14.78 -0.72
N GLN A 25 16.50 15.08 0.57
CA GLN A 25 17.10 14.17 1.55
C GLN A 25 16.02 13.65 2.50
N VAL A 26 15.44 12.51 2.14
CA VAL A 26 14.42 11.87 3.00
C VAL A 26 15.10 11.27 4.23
N PRO A 27 14.68 11.63 5.46
CA PRO A 27 15.27 11.08 6.68
C PRO A 27 15.08 9.56 6.73
N LYS A 28 16.12 8.85 7.12
CA LYS A 28 16.05 7.39 7.33
C LYS A 28 15.31 7.11 8.63
N VAL A 29 14.10 6.59 8.50
CA VAL A 29 13.29 6.17 9.65
C VAL A 29 13.31 4.64 9.73
N ARG A 30 13.46 4.09 10.95
CA ARG A 30 13.35 2.65 11.16
C ARG A 30 11.92 2.18 10.83
N GLU A 31 11.79 1.02 10.19
CA GLU A 31 10.50 0.48 9.75
C GLU A 31 9.47 0.40 10.89
N ASN A 32 9.87 -0.12 12.04
CA ASN A 32 8.97 -0.21 13.21
C ASN A 32 8.48 1.15 13.70
N THR A 33 9.34 2.17 13.67
CA THR A 33 8.97 3.54 14.04
C THR A 33 8.00 4.13 13.02
N MET A 34 8.25 3.92 11.74
CA MET A 34 7.36 4.37 10.67
C MET A 34 5.99 3.69 10.76
N LEU A 35 5.94 2.37 10.98
CA LEU A 35 4.70 1.62 11.16
C LEU A 35 3.88 2.15 12.34
N LYS A 36 4.53 2.44 13.48
CA LYS A 36 3.87 3.05 14.64
C LYS A 36 3.18 4.34 14.25
N TYR A 37 3.91 5.28 13.64
CA TYR A 37 3.34 6.59 13.26
C TYR A 37 2.26 6.50 12.20
N ILE A 38 2.39 5.59 11.23
CA ILE A 38 1.35 5.37 10.21
C ILE A 38 0.05 4.87 10.86
N LYS A 39 0.14 3.95 11.83
CA LYS A 39 -1.04 3.45 12.55
C LYS A 39 -1.67 4.52 13.43
N GLU A 40 -0.87 5.30 14.13
CA GLU A 40 -1.36 6.45 14.92
C GLU A 40 -2.04 7.50 14.04
N ALA A 41 -1.48 7.80 12.87
CA ALA A 41 -2.09 8.69 11.89
C ALA A 41 -3.43 8.14 11.37
N GLY A 42 -3.49 6.84 11.06
CA GLY A 42 -4.73 6.16 10.65
C GLY A 42 -5.80 6.21 11.72
N GLN A 43 -5.43 6.02 12.99
CA GLN A 43 -6.36 6.14 14.12
C GLN A 43 -6.91 7.57 14.25
N LYS A 44 -6.04 8.57 14.20
CA LYS A 44 -6.43 9.99 14.26
C LYS A 44 -7.28 10.42 13.06
N ALA A 45 -7.06 9.81 11.90
CA ALA A 45 -7.88 10.03 10.70
C ALA A 45 -9.25 9.30 10.75
N GLY A 46 -9.60 8.63 11.85
CA GLY A 46 -10.89 7.96 12.01
C GLY A 46 -11.00 6.61 11.30
N ILE A 47 -9.90 5.95 10.95
CA ILE A 47 -9.91 4.61 10.34
C ILE A 47 -10.10 3.55 11.44
N ILE A 48 -11.23 3.62 12.17
CA ILE A 48 -11.50 2.81 13.37
C ILE A 48 -12.38 1.58 13.14
N GLY A 49 -12.89 1.38 11.91
CA GLY A 49 -13.76 0.23 11.60
C GLY A 49 -13.08 -1.10 11.97
N LYS A 50 -13.85 -2.06 12.45
CA LYS A 50 -13.36 -3.40 12.79
C LYS A 50 -13.22 -4.26 11.54
N HIS A 51 -12.21 -5.12 11.52
CA HIS A 51 -11.97 -6.13 10.49
C HIS A 51 -11.55 -7.45 11.11
N ILE A 52 -12.13 -8.56 10.63
CA ILE A 52 -11.77 -9.89 11.09
C ILE A 52 -10.74 -10.47 10.15
N VAL A 53 -9.59 -10.85 10.70
CA VAL A 53 -8.56 -11.57 9.97
C VAL A 53 -8.66 -13.03 10.33
N THR A 54 -8.89 -13.87 9.32
CA THR A 54 -8.91 -15.33 9.48
C THR A 54 -7.55 -15.88 9.07
N GLU A 55 -6.86 -16.52 10.00
CA GLU A 55 -5.62 -17.24 9.74
C GLU A 55 -5.90 -18.74 9.76
N ASP A 56 -5.55 -19.40 8.64
CA ASP A 56 -5.56 -20.85 8.51
C ASP A 56 -4.12 -21.37 8.65
N ARG A 57 -3.86 -22.12 9.71
CA ARG A 57 -2.58 -22.77 9.97
C ARG A 57 -2.73 -24.29 9.96
N GLY A 58 -3.30 -24.81 8.87
CA GLY A 58 -3.49 -26.23 8.62
C GLY A 58 -4.63 -26.85 9.44
N SER A 59 -4.39 -27.21 10.70
CA SER A 59 -5.43 -27.81 11.56
C SER A 59 -6.21 -26.82 12.45
N LYS A 60 -5.82 -25.53 12.44
CA LYS A 60 -6.41 -24.51 13.31
C LYS A 60 -6.76 -23.24 12.55
N ILE A 61 -8.05 -22.93 12.52
CA ILE A 61 -8.55 -21.64 12.01
C ILE A 61 -8.67 -20.69 13.20
N THR A 62 -8.06 -19.51 13.10
CA THR A 62 -8.10 -18.48 14.14
C THR A 62 -8.68 -17.20 13.55
N ASN A 63 -9.73 -16.68 14.16
CA ASN A 63 -10.32 -15.40 13.80
C ASN A 63 -9.90 -14.34 14.83
N THR A 64 -9.18 -13.32 14.36
CA THR A 64 -8.76 -12.19 15.21
C THR A 64 -9.37 -10.91 14.69
N THR A 65 -10.01 -10.14 15.57
CA THR A 65 -10.61 -8.86 15.23
C THR A 65 -9.63 -7.73 15.49
N TYR A 66 -9.36 -6.94 14.45
CA TYR A 66 -8.50 -5.76 14.50
C TYR A 66 -9.28 -4.49 14.16
N CYS A 67 -8.84 -3.35 14.67
CA CYS A 67 -9.23 -2.07 14.09
C CYS A 67 -8.51 -1.87 12.75
N ARG A 68 -9.16 -1.24 11.78
CA ARG A 68 -8.58 -1.08 10.44
C ARG A 68 -7.23 -0.34 10.43
N TYR A 69 -7.03 0.63 11.34
CA TYR A 69 -5.75 1.34 11.46
C TYR A 69 -4.60 0.41 11.89
N GLU A 70 -4.87 -0.65 12.66
CA GLU A 70 -3.86 -1.62 13.10
C GLU A 70 -3.33 -2.47 11.94
N LEU A 71 -4.13 -2.62 10.87
CA LEU A 71 -3.77 -3.37 9.67
C LEU A 71 -3.01 -2.53 8.64
N ILE A 72 -2.86 -1.22 8.86
CA ILE A 72 -2.08 -0.36 7.98
C ILE A 72 -0.60 -0.73 8.08
N GLY A 73 0.01 -1.03 6.94
CA GLY A 73 1.42 -1.35 6.82
C GLY A 73 2.12 -0.54 5.74
N THR A 74 3.42 -0.76 5.57
CA THR A 74 4.23 -0.07 4.56
C THR A 74 3.73 -0.31 3.13
N HIS A 75 3.13 -1.47 2.86
CA HIS A 75 2.56 -1.80 1.56
C HIS A 75 1.15 -1.23 1.32
N THR A 76 0.49 -0.69 2.34
CA THR A 76 -0.87 -0.13 2.21
C THR A 76 -0.93 1.00 1.21
N GLY A 77 0.04 1.93 1.24
CA GLY A 77 0.11 3.03 0.27
C GLY A 77 0.23 2.54 -1.17
N ARG A 78 1.08 1.53 -1.42
CA ARG A 78 1.23 0.92 -2.75
C ARG A 78 -0.07 0.25 -3.21
N ARG A 79 -0.75 -0.49 -2.34
CA ARG A 79 -2.03 -1.12 -2.64
C ARG A 79 -3.09 -0.08 -2.98
N SER A 80 -3.26 0.94 -2.14
CA SER A 80 -4.22 2.01 -2.36
C SER A 80 -3.96 2.77 -3.66
N PHE A 81 -2.70 3.06 -3.98
CA PHE A 81 -2.33 3.67 -5.24
C PHE A 81 -2.79 2.83 -6.43
N ILE A 82 -2.41 1.54 -6.48
CA ILE A 82 -2.77 0.64 -7.57
C ILE A 82 -4.29 0.55 -7.72
N SER A 83 -5.01 0.27 -6.62
CA SER A 83 -6.47 0.11 -6.64
C SER A 83 -7.18 1.38 -7.12
N ASN A 84 -6.75 2.55 -6.62
CA ASN A 84 -7.35 3.83 -7.01
C ASN A 84 -7.06 4.18 -8.47
N MET A 85 -5.87 3.89 -8.97
CA MET A 85 -5.53 4.15 -10.36
C MET A 85 -6.25 3.20 -11.33
N LEU A 86 -6.39 1.92 -10.97
CA LEU A 86 -7.19 0.98 -11.75
C LEU A 86 -8.67 1.41 -11.80
N LYS A 87 -9.26 1.83 -10.67
CA LYS A 87 -10.63 2.37 -10.64
C LYS A 87 -10.81 3.61 -11.52
N ARG A 88 -9.77 4.38 -11.73
CA ARG A 88 -9.75 5.55 -12.64
C ARG A 88 -9.47 5.17 -14.11
N GLY A 89 -9.33 3.89 -14.42
CA GLY A 89 -9.11 3.39 -15.78
C GLY A 89 -7.67 3.48 -16.30
N TYR A 90 -6.69 3.67 -15.41
CA TYR A 90 -5.29 3.65 -15.83
C TYR A 90 -4.84 2.24 -16.23
N ASP A 91 -4.02 2.17 -17.26
CA ASP A 91 -3.49 0.93 -17.80
C ASP A 91 -2.60 0.18 -16.79
N SER A 92 -2.82 -1.13 -16.67
CA SER A 92 -2.10 -1.98 -15.72
C SER A 92 -0.60 -2.05 -15.98
N HIS A 93 -0.17 -2.03 -17.25
CA HIS A 93 1.26 -2.08 -17.59
C HIS A 93 1.99 -0.81 -17.16
N ILE A 94 1.33 0.35 -17.29
CA ILE A 94 1.87 1.62 -16.80
C ILE A 94 2.03 1.57 -15.28
N LEU A 95 1.01 1.10 -14.58
CA LEU A 95 1.03 0.96 -13.13
C LEU A 95 2.10 -0.03 -12.64
N MET A 96 2.30 -1.13 -13.35
CA MET A 96 3.36 -2.10 -13.06
C MET A 96 4.75 -1.45 -13.17
N ARG A 97 4.97 -0.62 -14.19
CA ARG A 97 6.26 0.10 -14.37
C ARG A 97 6.51 1.10 -13.23
N ILE A 98 5.49 1.86 -12.82
CA ILE A 98 5.59 2.84 -11.72
C ILE A 98 5.84 2.13 -10.38
N THR A 99 5.16 1.01 -10.16
CA THR A 99 5.23 0.26 -8.89
C THR A 99 6.35 -0.77 -8.84
N GLY A 100 7.02 -1.03 -9.96
CA GLY A 100 8.14 -1.97 -10.03
C GLY A 100 7.71 -3.45 -9.99
N HIS A 101 6.47 -3.76 -10.36
CA HIS A 101 6.05 -5.15 -10.50
C HIS A 101 6.60 -5.75 -11.79
N THR A 102 7.30 -6.87 -11.66
CA THR A 102 7.95 -7.57 -12.79
C THR A 102 7.05 -8.64 -13.41
N THR A 103 5.99 -9.05 -12.72
CA THR A 103 5.06 -10.08 -13.19
C THR A 103 3.62 -9.63 -13.02
N GLU A 104 2.79 -9.96 -14.02
CA GLU A 104 1.35 -9.73 -13.94
C GLU A 104 0.69 -10.48 -12.78
N MET A 105 1.18 -11.68 -12.46
CA MET A 105 0.64 -12.48 -11.36
C MET A 105 0.79 -11.76 -10.02
N ALA A 106 1.96 -11.14 -9.76
CA ALA A 106 2.19 -10.34 -8.56
C ALA A 106 1.29 -9.10 -8.54
N PHE A 107 1.05 -8.47 -9.69
CA PHE A 107 0.19 -7.31 -9.83
C PHE A 107 -1.30 -7.64 -9.69
N LYS A 108 -1.76 -8.75 -10.28
CA LYS A 108 -3.17 -9.20 -10.23
C LYS A 108 -3.70 -9.43 -8.80
N LYS A 109 -2.81 -9.71 -7.83
CA LYS A 109 -3.21 -9.76 -6.41
C LYS A 109 -3.83 -8.45 -5.91
N TYR A 110 -3.42 -7.33 -6.49
CA TYR A 110 -3.96 -6.00 -6.16
C TYR A 110 -5.22 -5.66 -6.99
N ALA A 111 -5.30 -6.18 -8.22
CA ALA A 111 -6.45 -5.97 -9.10
C ALA A 111 -7.71 -6.73 -8.64
N LYS A 112 -7.57 -7.91 -8.01
CA LYS A 112 -8.71 -8.67 -7.47
C LYS A 112 -9.48 -7.91 -6.39
N ILE A 113 -8.79 -7.12 -5.58
CA ILE A 113 -9.42 -6.31 -4.53
C ILE A 113 -10.32 -5.23 -5.13
N SER A 114 -9.98 -4.73 -6.33
CA SER A 114 -10.80 -3.72 -7.02
C SER A 114 -12.06 -4.28 -7.67
N SER A 115 -12.08 -5.58 -8.03
CA SER A 115 -13.26 -6.22 -8.61
C SER A 115 -14.31 -6.61 -7.56
N GLU A 116 -13.89 -6.96 -6.35
CA GLU A 116 -14.79 -7.22 -5.22
C GLU A 116 -15.44 -5.93 -4.70
N ASP A 117 -14.70 -4.81 -4.67
CA ASP A 117 -15.23 -3.50 -4.30
C ASP A 117 -16.15 -2.88 -5.37
N ALA A 118 -16.08 -3.32 -6.62
CA ALA A 118 -16.94 -2.84 -7.70
C ALA A 118 -18.29 -3.58 -7.77
N ALA A 119 -18.43 -4.68 -7.02
CA ALA A 119 -19.66 -5.48 -6.95
C ALA A 119 -20.59 -5.10 -5.77
N ASN A 120 -20.20 -4.12 -4.95
CA ASN A 120 -21.01 -3.50 -3.90
C ASN A 120 -21.26 -2.03 -4.23
#